data_6a5aa20f0b1160fcb5e655c373c2d47c
#
_entry.id   6a5aa20f0b1160fcb5e655c373c2d47c
#
_cell.length_a   1.000
_cell.length_b   1.000
_cell.length_c   1.000
_cell.angle_alpha   90.00
_cell.angle_beta   90.00
_cell.angle_gamma   90.00
#
_symmetry.space_group_name_H-M   'P 1'
#
loop_
_entity.id
_entity.type
_entity.pdbx_description
1 polymer ?
#
loop_
_entity_poly.entity_id
_entity_poly.type
_entity_poly.pdbx_seq_one_letter_code
_entity_poly.pdbx_strand_id
1 'polypeptide(L)'
;MWSVSVSPSVFQGIQGMSLSVRQAACVRIQRGMCVCPAGTVAGLGVEGVTPARGGPAGRGGGRGLRRFEEIPHTGSSGWLNLVKFWREDRFKLLHKHMERTFNTLGPIYRERLGTQSTVNILLPSDISELFRSEGLHPRRMTLQPWATHRETRQHSKGVFLKNGAEWRADRLLLNREAMMAPAVRRFLPLLDEVARDFCRQLATRVEKEGGKEERGYSLTIDPSPDLFRFALEASCHVLYGERIGLFSTSPSQESQKFIFAVERMLATTPPLLYLPPRLLWRLGAPLWTQHATAWDIIFSHAEKRIQRGVQRLRSTQAAGGGSGGAEGEFTGILGQLMDKGQLSLELIRANITELMAGGVDTTAVPLQFALYELGRNPAVQEQVRGQVKAAWARGGGDAHKALQGAPLLKGLVKETLRLYPVGITVQRYPVRDIIIQNYHIPAGTCVQACLYPLGRSRDVFQDPERFDPGRWGTQESGEGAGGGGGFRSLAFGFGARQCVGRRIAENEMQLLLMHILLSFRLSVSSSEELSTKYTLILQPETPPRITFSTL
;
A
#
# COMPACT_ATOMS: atom_id res chain seq x y z
N MET A 1 -13.07 1.65 -27.34
CA MET A 1 -13.86 0.42 -27.32
C MET A 1 -12.94 -0.77 -27.55
N TRP A 2 -12.43 -1.36 -26.49
CA TRP A 2 -11.85 -2.71 -26.53
C TRP A 2 -12.34 -3.40 -25.25
N SER A 3 -13.43 -4.12 -25.37
CA SER A 3 -13.90 -5.05 -24.37
C SER A 3 -13.02 -6.29 -24.46
N VAL A 4 -12.18 -6.54 -23.46
CA VAL A 4 -11.49 -7.82 -23.34
C VAL A 4 -12.43 -8.75 -22.58
N SER A 5 -13.24 -9.48 -23.34
CA SER A 5 -13.93 -10.64 -22.82
C SER A 5 -12.88 -11.70 -22.47
N VAL A 6 -12.82 -12.10 -21.22
CA VAL A 6 -12.05 -13.28 -20.81
C VAL A 6 -12.73 -14.49 -21.41
N SER A 7 -12.08 -15.11 -22.39
CA SER A 7 -12.58 -16.31 -23.07
C SER A 7 -12.79 -17.46 -22.08
N PRO A 8 -13.88 -18.25 -22.24
CA PRO A 8 -14.17 -19.43 -21.40
C PRO A 8 -13.11 -20.54 -21.44
N SER A 9 -12.13 -20.45 -22.33
CA SER A 9 -11.06 -21.46 -22.49
C SER A 9 -10.12 -21.62 -21.28
N VAL A 10 -10.10 -20.68 -20.33
CA VAL A 10 -9.32 -20.83 -19.09
C VAL A 10 -9.94 -21.88 -18.14
N PHE A 11 -11.24 -22.18 -18.30
CA PHE A 11 -11.93 -23.16 -17.47
C PHE A 11 -11.76 -24.61 -17.93
N GLN A 12 -11.46 -24.86 -19.21
CA GLN A 12 -11.32 -26.23 -19.71
C GLN A 12 -10.01 -26.93 -19.28
N GLY A 13 -8.97 -26.17 -18.93
CA GLY A 13 -7.70 -26.76 -18.42
C GLY A 13 -7.79 -27.35 -17.02
N ILE A 14 -8.80 -26.98 -16.24
CA ILE A 14 -8.93 -27.43 -14.83
C ILE A 14 -9.89 -28.63 -14.70
N GLN A 15 -10.81 -28.84 -15.64
CA GLN A 15 -11.73 -29.99 -15.63
C GLN A 15 -11.05 -31.32 -15.99
N GLY A 16 -9.90 -31.31 -16.65
CA GLY A 16 -9.13 -32.52 -17.01
C GLY A 16 -8.31 -33.16 -15.88
N MET A 17 -8.22 -32.52 -14.68
CA MET A 17 -7.35 -32.98 -13.59
C MET A 17 -8.06 -33.84 -12.53
N SER A 18 -9.18 -34.48 -12.80
CA SER A 18 -10.04 -35.01 -11.74
C SER A 18 -9.75 -36.44 -11.26
N LEU A 19 -8.77 -37.20 -11.74
CA LEU A 19 -8.64 -38.59 -11.30
C LEU A 19 -7.23 -39.12 -10.93
N SER A 20 -6.13 -38.48 -11.31
CA SER A 20 -4.78 -39.00 -11.01
C SER A 20 -4.13 -38.45 -9.72
N VAL A 21 -4.69 -37.39 -9.12
CA VAL A 21 -4.10 -36.77 -7.91
C VAL A 21 -4.57 -37.48 -6.62
N ARG A 22 -5.53 -38.38 -6.67
CA ARG A 22 -6.04 -39.08 -5.47
C ARG A 22 -5.13 -40.17 -4.94
N GLN A 23 -4.11 -40.63 -5.64
CA GLN A 23 -3.24 -41.74 -5.20
C GLN A 23 -1.82 -41.34 -4.73
N ALA A 24 -1.40 -40.10 -4.87
CA ALA A 24 -0.03 -39.67 -4.54
C ALA A 24 0.13 -38.99 -3.16
N ALA A 25 -0.92 -38.83 -2.37
CA ALA A 25 -0.88 -38.10 -1.08
C ALA A 25 -0.80 -39.01 0.15
N CYS A 26 -0.48 -40.31 0.00
CA CYS A 26 -0.39 -41.25 1.12
C CYS A 26 0.99 -41.89 1.18
N VAL A 27 2.05 -41.13 1.51
CA VAL A 27 3.35 -41.70 1.90
C VAL A 27 3.90 -40.92 3.10
N ARG A 28 3.80 -41.59 4.23
CA ARG A 28 4.67 -41.61 5.41
C ARG A 28 5.41 -40.34 5.83
N ILE A 29 5.01 -39.79 6.97
CA ILE A 29 5.93 -39.14 7.92
C ILE A 29 6.13 -40.10 9.12
N GLN A 30 7.29 -40.75 9.18
CA GLN A 30 7.80 -41.42 10.39
C GLN A 30 8.87 -40.54 11.04
N ARG A 31 8.59 -40.20 12.26
CA ARG A 31 9.41 -39.94 13.45
C ARG A 31 10.93 -39.70 13.30
N GLY A 32 11.36 -38.57 13.82
CA GLY A 32 12.72 -38.33 14.32
C GLY A 32 12.65 -37.45 15.57
N MET A 33 12.67 -38.07 16.73
CA MET A 33 12.91 -37.41 18.02
C MET A 33 14.40 -37.07 18.12
N CYS A 34 14.75 -35.80 18.39
CA CYS A 34 16.03 -35.47 19.01
C CYS A 34 15.80 -34.83 20.36
N VAL A 35 16.31 -35.51 21.38
CA VAL A 35 16.40 -35.08 22.77
C VAL A 35 17.70 -34.26 22.91
N CYS A 36 17.65 -33.10 23.53
CA CYS A 36 18.83 -32.44 24.09
C CYS A 36 18.60 -32.03 25.55
N PRO A 37 19.62 -32.12 26.41
CA PRO A 37 19.46 -32.18 27.84
C PRO A 37 19.43 -30.83 28.55
N ALA A 38 18.86 -30.87 29.75
CA ALA A 38 18.73 -29.80 30.72
C ALA A 38 20.09 -29.30 31.24
N GLY A 39 20.26 -27.99 31.29
CA GLY A 39 21.30 -27.30 32.04
C GLY A 39 20.68 -26.43 33.13
N THR A 40 20.93 -26.82 34.37
CA THR A 40 20.53 -26.17 35.62
C THR A 40 21.38 -24.93 35.86
N VAL A 41 20.77 -23.77 36.15
CA VAL A 41 21.46 -22.67 36.85
C VAL A 41 20.58 -22.13 37.96
N ALA A 42 21.21 -22.00 39.10
CA ALA A 42 20.70 -21.72 40.43
C ALA A 42 20.13 -20.28 40.58
N GLY A 43 19.24 -20.15 41.58
CA GLY A 43 18.50 -18.96 41.93
C GLY A 43 19.29 -17.87 42.65
N LEU A 44 18.71 -16.71 42.64
CA LEU A 44 18.84 -15.69 43.67
C LEU A 44 17.46 -15.10 43.95
N GLY A 45 17.04 -15.18 45.21
CA GLY A 45 15.79 -14.70 45.72
C GLY A 45 15.79 -13.18 45.89
N VAL A 46 14.63 -12.57 45.75
CA VAL A 46 14.32 -11.24 46.31
C VAL A 46 12.93 -11.31 46.95
N GLU A 47 12.87 -10.76 48.11
CA GLU A 47 11.83 -10.79 49.14
C GLU A 47 10.50 -10.11 48.78
N GLY A 48 9.49 -10.50 49.52
CA GLY A 48 8.09 -10.16 49.36
C GLY A 48 7.68 -8.69 49.60
N VAL A 49 6.57 -8.41 48.97
CA VAL A 49 5.68 -7.29 49.34
C VAL A 49 4.25 -7.86 49.40
N THR A 50 3.66 -7.76 50.60
CA THR A 50 2.29 -8.16 50.93
C THR A 50 1.25 -7.27 50.26
N PRO A 51 0.02 -7.76 49.92
CA PRO A 51 -1.01 -6.96 49.30
C PRO A 51 -1.93 -6.29 50.36
N ALA A 52 -2.26 -5.03 50.10
CA ALA A 52 -3.28 -4.30 50.85
C ALA A 52 -4.72 -4.72 50.45
N ARG A 53 -5.56 -4.85 51.46
CA ARG A 53 -6.98 -5.26 51.38
C ARG A 53 -7.91 -4.10 50.98
N GLY A 54 -8.91 -4.43 50.11
CA GLY A 54 -10.32 -4.12 50.43
C GLY A 54 -10.94 -2.96 49.68
N GLY A 55 -11.83 -3.27 48.71
CA GLY A 55 -12.95 -2.45 48.27
C GLY A 55 -13.92 -3.30 47.43
N PRO A 56 -15.25 -3.06 47.43
CA PRO A 56 -16.26 -4.09 47.20
C PRO A 56 -16.44 -4.52 45.72
N ALA A 57 -16.66 -5.80 45.56
CA ALA A 57 -16.90 -6.51 44.32
C ALA A 57 -18.15 -6.06 43.56
N GLY A 58 -17.97 -5.46 42.40
CA GLY A 58 -18.97 -5.43 41.34
C GLY A 58 -19.03 -6.82 40.68
N ARG A 59 -20.16 -7.50 40.75
CA ARG A 59 -20.42 -8.80 40.11
C ARG A 59 -20.44 -8.64 38.58
N GLY A 60 -19.28 -8.80 37.93
CA GLY A 60 -19.16 -9.08 36.53
C GLY A 60 -18.74 -10.52 36.38
N GLY A 61 -19.63 -11.40 35.91
CA GLY A 61 -19.33 -12.81 35.64
C GLY A 61 -18.14 -12.92 34.71
N GLY A 62 -16.99 -13.37 35.20
CA GLY A 62 -15.78 -13.62 34.43
C GLY A 62 -16.03 -14.71 33.38
N ARG A 63 -16.29 -14.31 32.13
CA ARG A 63 -16.23 -15.25 31.00
C ARG A 63 -14.78 -15.69 30.90
N GLY A 64 -14.51 -16.99 31.14
CA GLY A 64 -13.18 -17.57 31.00
C GLY A 64 -12.58 -17.27 29.62
N LEU A 65 -11.25 -17.24 29.53
CA LEU A 65 -10.52 -17.04 28.26
C LEU A 65 -10.96 -18.10 27.25
N ARG A 66 -11.38 -17.67 26.06
CA ARG A 66 -11.83 -18.54 24.98
C ARG A 66 -10.64 -19.09 24.19
N ARG A 67 -10.81 -20.30 23.68
CA ARG A 67 -9.78 -20.96 22.87
C ARG A 67 -9.74 -20.40 21.46
N PHE A 68 -8.61 -20.59 20.78
CA PHE A 68 -8.41 -20.18 19.39
C PHE A 68 -9.46 -20.78 18.44
N GLU A 69 -9.84 -22.03 18.69
CA GLU A 69 -10.81 -22.76 17.85
C GLU A 69 -12.22 -22.20 17.94
N GLU A 70 -12.55 -21.50 19.01
CA GLU A 70 -13.87 -20.89 19.24
C GLU A 70 -14.04 -19.55 18.51
N ILE A 71 -12.96 -19.00 17.92
CA ILE A 71 -13.09 -17.79 17.08
C ILE A 71 -14.00 -18.11 15.90
N PRO A 72 -15.07 -17.31 15.64
CA PRO A 72 -15.95 -17.49 14.50
C PRO A 72 -15.17 -17.64 13.18
N HIS A 73 -15.66 -18.44 12.24
CA HIS A 73 -14.91 -18.70 11.02
C HIS A 73 -15.81 -18.84 9.77
N THR A 74 -15.24 -18.56 8.60
CA THR A 74 -15.93 -18.63 7.30
C THR A 74 -16.04 -20.05 6.72
N GLY A 75 -15.42 -21.04 7.39
CA GLY A 75 -15.41 -22.44 6.99
C GLY A 75 -14.10 -23.11 7.42
N SER A 76 -14.14 -24.43 7.62
CA SER A 76 -13.01 -25.23 8.12
C SER A 76 -12.02 -25.65 7.02
N SER A 77 -12.49 -25.83 5.77
CA SER A 77 -11.66 -26.28 4.65
C SER A 77 -11.22 -25.11 3.76
N GLY A 78 -9.90 -24.81 3.76
CA GLY A 78 -9.33 -23.75 2.93
C GLY A 78 -9.56 -23.96 1.43
N TRP A 79 -9.53 -25.19 0.95
CA TRP A 79 -9.72 -25.50 -0.46
C TRP A 79 -11.20 -25.37 -0.89
N LEU A 80 -12.14 -25.81 -0.07
CA LEU A 80 -13.57 -25.60 -0.37
C LEU A 80 -13.92 -24.11 -0.34
N ASN A 81 -13.38 -23.36 0.60
CA ASN A 81 -13.55 -21.91 0.65
C ASN A 81 -12.97 -21.26 -0.60
N LEU A 82 -11.78 -21.66 -1.05
CA LEU A 82 -11.14 -21.13 -2.25
C LEU A 82 -11.98 -21.41 -3.51
N VAL A 83 -12.54 -22.60 -3.66
CA VAL A 83 -13.44 -22.92 -4.77
C VAL A 83 -14.69 -22.04 -4.75
N LYS A 84 -15.29 -21.78 -3.58
CA LYS A 84 -16.41 -20.85 -3.44
C LYS A 84 -16.03 -19.43 -3.88
N PHE A 85 -14.85 -18.95 -3.44
CA PHE A 85 -14.34 -17.65 -3.85
C PHE A 85 -14.20 -17.52 -5.37
N TRP A 86 -13.68 -18.54 -6.03
CA TRP A 86 -13.57 -18.54 -7.50
C TRP A 86 -14.92 -18.59 -8.20
N ARG A 87 -15.82 -19.45 -7.76
CA ARG A 87 -17.16 -19.57 -8.37
C ARG A 87 -18.00 -18.30 -8.27
N GLU A 88 -17.79 -17.52 -7.22
CA GLU A 88 -18.56 -16.33 -6.91
C GLU A 88 -17.79 -15.03 -7.25
N ASP A 89 -16.65 -15.14 -7.94
CA ASP A 89 -15.74 -14.02 -8.31
C ASP A 89 -15.41 -13.08 -7.12
N ARG A 90 -15.35 -13.64 -5.92
CA ARG A 90 -15.16 -12.87 -4.67
C ARG A 90 -13.80 -12.22 -4.55
N PHE A 91 -12.79 -12.63 -5.34
CA PHE A 91 -11.47 -12.00 -5.29
C PHE A 91 -11.52 -10.53 -5.69
N LYS A 92 -12.29 -10.18 -6.70
CA LYS A 92 -12.48 -8.78 -7.09
C LYS A 92 -13.20 -7.94 -6.04
N LEU A 93 -14.03 -8.58 -5.21
CA LEU A 93 -14.83 -7.97 -4.17
C LEU A 93 -14.39 -8.39 -2.76
N LEU A 94 -13.11 -8.73 -2.58
CA LEU A 94 -12.57 -9.22 -1.29
C LEU A 94 -12.82 -8.21 -0.16
N HIS A 95 -12.68 -6.92 -0.40
CA HIS A 95 -12.98 -5.84 0.55
C HIS A 95 -14.46 -5.84 1.00
N LYS A 96 -15.40 -6.05 0.07
CA LYS A 96 -16.83 -6.17 0.38
C LYS A 96 -17.16 -7.49 1.08
N HIS A 97 -16.47 -8.57 0.73
CA HIS A 97 -16.58 -9.84 1.45
C HIS A 97 -16.16 -9.70 2.91
N MET A 98 -15.03 -9.04 3.18
CA MET A 98 -14.56 -8.77 4.55
C MET A 98 -15.59 -7.95 5.35
N GLU A 99 -16.13 -6.89 4.77
CA GLU A 99 -17.14 -6.04 5.40
C GLU A 99 -18.40 -6.84 5.78
N ARG A 100 -18.95 -7.64 4.85
CA ARG A 100 -20.10 -8.52 5.13
C ARG A 100 -19.78 -9.57 6.19
N THR A 101 -18.57 -10.11 6.19
CA THR A 101 -18.15 -11.12 7.15
C THR A 101 -18.08 -10.55 8.56
N PHE A 102 -17.54 -9.34 8.75
CA PHE A 102 -17.56 -8.65 10.04
C PHE A 102 -18.99 -8.35 10.51
N ASN A 103 -19.86 -7.93 9.61
CA ASN A 103 -21.28 -7.70 9.94
C ASN A 103 -22.01 -8.98 10.38
N THR A 104 -21.56 -10.15 9.92
CA THR A 104 -22.19 -11.45 10.23
C THR A 104 -21.56 -12.12 11.44
N LEU A 105 -20.23 -12.13 11.53
CA LEU A 105 -19.48 -12.91 12.54
C LEU A 105 -18.96 -12.06 13.71
N GLY A 106 -19.04 -10.72 13.61
CA GLY A 106 -18.53 -9.82 14.64
C GLY A 106 -17.10 -9.32 14.37
N PRO A 107 -16.48 -8.61 15.34
CA PRO A 107 -15.25 -7.83 15.13
C PRO A 107 -13.98 -8.68 14.99
N ILE A 108 -14.08 -9.99 15.12
CA ILE A 108 -12.98 -10.94 14.94
C ILE A 108 -13.48 -12.24 14.28
N TYR A 109 -12.77 -12.72 13.27
CA TYR A 109 -13.06 -14.03 12.66
C TYR A 109 -11.82 -14.68 12.05
N ARG A 110 -11.84 -16.00 11.90
CA ARG A 110 -10.81 -16.76 11.17
C ARG A 110 -11.27 -17.04 9.75
N GLU A 111 -10.32 -16.99 8.82
CA GLU A 111 -10.55 -17.37 7.43
C GLU A 111 -9.43 -18.28 6.93
N ARG A 112 -9.82 -19.29 6.17
CA ARG A 112 -8.90 -20.18 5.46
C ARG A 112 -9.21 -20.15 3.98
N LEU A 113 -8.22 -19.76 3.17
CA LEU A 113 -8.31 -19.74 1.71
C LEU A 113 -7.08 -20.43 1.12
N GLY A 114 -7.28 -21.60 0.49
CA GLY A 114 -6.19 -22.40 -0.03
C GLY A 114 -5.14 -22.71 1.04
N THR A 115 -3.93 -22.26 0.80
CA THR A 115 -2.78 -22.43 1.70
C THR A 115 -2.71 -21.40 2.83
N GLN A 116 -3.53 -20.36 2.81
CA GLN A 116 -3.49 -19.26 3.78
C GLN A 116 -4.51 -19.42 4.89
N SER A 117 -4.10 -19.08 6.12
CA SER A 117 -4.98 -19.02 7.29
C SER A 117 -4.73 -17.71 8.03
N THR A 118 -5.79 -16.95 8.28
CA THR A 118 -5.70 -15.63 8.91
C THR A 118 -6.72 -15.47 10.02
N VAL A 119 -6.38 -14.65 11.02
CA VAL A 119 -7.31 -14.05 11.96
C VAL A 119 -7.53 -12.60 11.53
N ASN A 120 -8.77 -12.23 11.30
CA ASN A 120 -9.15 -10.90 10.83
C ASN A 120 -9.71 -10.10 12.00
N ILE A 121 -9.23 -8.87 12.20
CA ILE A 121 -9.64 -7.98 13.28
C ILE A 121 -10.04 -6.61 12.74
N LEU A 122 -10.97 -5.97 13.45
CA LEU A 122 -11.58 -4.71 13.03
C LEU A 122 -11.27 -3.54 13.97
N LEU A 123 -11.33 -3.74 15.29
CA LEU A 123 -11.34 -2.63 16.24
C LEU A 123 -9.96 -2.04 16.49
N PRO A 124 -9.83 -0.70 16.67
CA PRO A 124 -8.56 -0.04 16.95
C PRO A 124 -7.84 -0.55 18.21
N SER A 125 -8.57 -0.95 19.25
CA SER A 125 -8.02 -1.58 20.45
C SER A 125 -7.29 -2.90 20.16
N ASP A 126 -7.91 -3.74 19.31
CA ASP A 126 -7.37 -5.03 18.92
C ASP A 126 -6.14 -4.87 18.03
N ILE A 127 -6.20 -3.88 17.13
CA ILE A 127 -5.07 -3.50 16.27
C ILE A 127 -3.90 -2.99 17.11
N SER A 128 -4.19 -2.21 18.17
CA SER A 128 -3.18 -1.74 19.12
C SER A 128 -2.45 -2.92 19.79
N GLU A 129 -3.19 -3.93 20.26
CA GLU A 129 -2.59 -5.13 20.87
C GLU A 129 -1.73 -5.92 19.88
N LEU A 130 -2.19 -6.05 18.64
CA LEU A 130 -1.41 -6.68 17.58
C LEU A 130 -0.06 -5.98 17.37
N PHE A 131 -0.04 -4.64 17.27
CA PHE A 131 1.20 -3.90 17.05
C PHE A 131 2.13 -3.89 18.26
N ARG A 132 1.60 -3.93 19.49
CA ARG A 132 2.43 -4.10 20.71
C ARG A 132 3.13 -5.46 20.79
N SER A 133 2.61 -6.45 20.08
CA SER A 133 3.13 -7.82 20.07
C SER A 133 4.07 -8.14 18.89
N GLU A 134 4.39 -7.16 18.04
CA GLU A 134 5.14 -7.42 16.78
C GLU A 134 6.64 -7.68 16.95
N GLY A 135 7.22 -7.32 18.10
CA GLY A 135 8.65 -7.51 18.39
C GLY A 135 9.60 -6.61 17.60
N LEU A 136 10.91 -6.90 17.74
CA LEU A 136 11.98 -6.09 17.12
C LEU A 136 12.03 -6.22 15.59
N HIS A 137 11.65 -7.38 15.06
CA HIS A 137 11.66 -7.71 13.64
C HIS A 137 10.23 -8.04 13.18
N PRO A 138 9.34 -7.05 13.01
CA PRO A 138 7.95 -7.30 12.66
C PRO A 138 7.85 -8.15 11.39
N ARG A 139 7.19 -9.30 11.47
CA ARG A 139 6.97 -10.19 10.34
C ARG A 139 5.62 -9.91 9.69
N ARG A 140 5.59 -10.01 8.37
CA ARG A 140 4.36 -10.03 7.57
C ARG A 140 4.36 -11.21 6.63
N MET A 141 3.20 -11.56 6.10
CA MET A 141 3.06 -12.61 5.10
C MET A 141 3.92 -12.29 3.87
N THR A 142 4.68 -13.27 3.43
CA THR A 142 5.44 -13.17 2.19
C THR A 142 4.51 -13.40 1.01
N LEU A 143 4.54 -12.53 0.03
CA LEU A 143 3.86 -12.74 -1.25
C LEU A 143 4.61 -13.83 -2.02
N GLN A 144 4.20 -15.07 -1.84
CA GLN A 144 4.87 -16.25 -2.40
C GLN A 144 5.04 -16.19 -3.93
N PRO A 145 4.08 -15.69 -4.72
CA PRO A 145 4.28 -15.53 -6.16
C PRO A 145 5.48 -14.64 -6.50
N TRP A 146 5.64 -13.53 -5.79
CA TRP A 146 6.76 -12.60 -5.98
C TRP A 146 8.09 -13.22 -5.57
N ALA A 147 8.11 -13.89 -4.40
CA ALA A 147 9.29 -14.58 -3.91
C ALA A 147 9.75 -15.69 -4.88
N THR A 148 8.81 -16.50 -5.38
CA THR A 148 9.08 -17.56 -6.36
C THR A 148 9.64 -16.99 -7.67
N HIS A 149 9.13 -15.85 -8.15
CA HIS A 149 9.72 -15.18 -9.31
C HIS A 149 11.18 -14.82 -9.07
N ARG A 150 11.52 -14.20 -7.91
CA ARG A 150 12.92 -13.87 -7.56
C ARG A 150 13.80 -15.12 -7.56
N GLU A 151 13.32 -16.17 -6.91
CA GLU A 151 14.03 -17.46 -6.83
C GLU A 151 14.27 -18.08 -8.22
N THR A 152 13.27 -18.09 -9.10
CA THR A 152 13.38 -18.67 -10.44
C THR A 152 14.21 -17.84 -11.41
N ARG A 153 14.36 -16.54 -11.17
CA ARG A 153 15.18 -15.60 -11.97
C ARG A 153 16.52 -15.26 -11.33
N GLN A 154 16.83 -15.84 -10.16
CA GLN A 154 18.04 -15.55 -9.38
C GLN A 154 18.20 -14.05 -9.05
N HIS A 155 17.07 -13.38 -8.79
CA HIS A 155 17.05 -12.00 -8.32
C HIS A 155 17.06 -11.94 -6.79
N SER A 156 17.80 -11.01 -6.22
CA SER A 156 17.71 -10.71 -4.79
C SER A 156 16.35 -10.15 -4.41
N LYS A 157 15.93 -10.43 -3.17
CA LYS A 157 14.72 -9.87 -2.56
C LYS A 157 15.04 -8.49 -1.98
N GLY A 158 14.19 -7.51 -2.23
CA GLY A 158 14.27 -6.19 -1.60
C GLY A 158 13.50 -6.13 -0.28
N VAL A 159 13.43 -4.94 0.29
CA VAL A 159 12.82 -4.65 1.61
C VAL A 159 11.35 -5.07 1.71
N PHE A 160 10.64 -5.12 0.58
CA PHE A 160 9.24 -5.52 0.57
C PHE A 160 9.07 -7.01 0.86
N LEU A 161 9.91 -7.87 0.30
CA LEU A 161 9.82 -9.34 0.45
C LEU A 161 10.60 -9.89 1.63
N LYS A 162 11.59 -9.18 2.15
CA LYS A 162 12.41 -9.60 3.28
C LYS A 162 11.64 -9.59 4.60
N ASN A 163 12.07 -10.43 5.54
CA ASN A 163 11.68 -10.47 6.95
C ASN A 163 12.93 -10.58 7.83
N GLY A 164 12.78 -10.42 9.14
CA GLY A 164 13.88 -10.61 10.09
C GLY A 164 14.98 -9.53 10.04
N ALA A 165 16.19 -9.94 10.37
CA ALA A 165 17.37 -9.05 10.47
C ALA A 165 17.76 -8.43 9.12
N GLU A 166 17.69 -9.21 8.03
CA GLU A 166 17.98 -8.72 6.67
C GLU A 166 17.02 -7.60 6.25
N TRP A 167 15.72 -7.76 6.54
CA TRP A 167 14.76 -6.69 6.32
C TRP A 167 15.13 -5.42 7.10
N ARG A 168 15.52 -5.58 8.36
CA ARG A 168 15.85 -4.43 9.22
C ARG A 168 17.06 -3.67 8.70
N ALA A 169 18.09 -4.38 8.23
CA ALA A 169 19.29 -3.78 7.66
C ALA A 169 18.95 -2.87 6.46
N ASP A 170 18.29 -3.40 5.44
CA ASP A 170 17.87 -2.62 4.27
C ASP A 170 16.92 -1.47 4.68
N ARG A 171 15.99 -1.74 5.59
CA ARG A 171 14.99 -0.77 6.03
C ARG A 171 15.59 0.45 6.69
N LEU A 172 16.60 0.28 7.54
CA LEU A 172 17.27 1.40 8.21
C LEU A 172 17.98 2.33 7.22
N LEU A 173 18.58 1.77 6.18
CA LEU A 173 19.23 2.55 5.12
C LEU A 173 18.21 3.30 4.28
N LEU A 174 17.14 2.62 3.84
CA LEU A 174 16.08 3.25 3.04
C LEU A 174 15.32 4.33 3.82
N ASN A 175 15.12 4.18 5.13
CA ASN A 175 14.47 5.20 5.94
C ASN A 175 15.23 6.54 5.91
N ARG A 176 16.56 6.51 5.88
CA ARG A 176 17.38 7.74 5.83
C ARG A 176 17.10 8.53 4.54
N GLU A 177 16.91 7.84 3.43
CA GLU A 177 16.78 8.47 2.09
C GLU A 177 15.34 8.73 1.66
N ALA A 178 14.36 8.07 2.28
CA ALA A 178 12.96 8.18 1.87
C ALA A 178 12.04 8.75 2.97
N MET A 179 12.40 8.64 4.24
CA MET A 179 11.47 8.93 5.35
C MET A 179 11.89 10.10 6.23
N MET A 180 13.20 10.36 6.35
CA MET A 180 13.70 11.40 7.26
C MET A 180 13.50 12.81 6.69
N ALA A 181 13.31 13.80 7.57
CA ALA A 181 13.06 15.18 7.17
C ALA A 181 14.10 15.78 6.20
N PRO A 182 15.41 15.53 6.37
CA PRO A 182 16.40 15.99 5.39
C PRO A 182 16.18 15.41 3.99
N ALA A 183 15.82 14.14 3.88
CA ALA A 183 15.53 13.51 2.60
C ALA A 183 14.28 14.13 1.95
N VAL A 184 13.22 14.33 2.74
CA VAL A 184 11.98 14.99 2.25
C VAL A 184 12.29 16.37 1.69
N ARG A 185 13.08 17.18 2.38
CA ARG A 185 13.47 18.51 1.89
C ARG A 185 14.20 18.47 0.54
N ARG A 186 14.99 17.42 0.29
CA ARG A 186 15.71 17.26 -0.99
C ARG A 186 14.80 16.90 -2.15
N PHE A 187 13.84 16.02 -1.95
CA PHE A 187 13.00 15.56 -3.06
C PHE A 187 11.68 16.33 -3.23
N LEU A 188 11.25 17.10 -2.24
CA LEU A 188 10.00 17.86 -2.33
C LEU A 188 9.97 18.85 -3.52
N PRO A 189 11.03 19.63 -3.81
CA PRO A 189 11.06 20.50 -4.98
C PRO A 189 10.91 19.75 -6.31
N LEU A 190 11.46 18.52 -6.39
CA LEU A 190 11.35 17.67 -7.58
C LEU A 190 9.90 17.24 -7.83
N LEU A 191 9.20 16.87 -6.75
CA LEU A 191 7.78 16.50 -6.81
C LEU A 191 6.90 17.70 -7.18
N ASP A 192 7.20 18.88 -6.65
CA ASP A 192 6.49 20.13 -6.97
C ASP A 192 6.65 20.50 -8.45
N GLU A 193 7.84 20.37 -9.00
CA GLU A 193 8.10 20.58 -10.43
C GLU A 193 7.21 19.68 -11.30
N VAL A 194 7.16 18.37 -11.00
CA VAL A 194 6.34 17.40 -11.74
C VAL A 194 4.85 17.74 -11.64
N ALA A 195 4.38 18.14 -10.46
CA ALA A 195 2.99 18.49 -10.23
C ALA A 195 2.58 19.78 -11.00
N ARG A 196 3.47 20.78 -11.05
CA ARG A 196 3.26 22.01 -11.85
C ARG A 196 3.22 21.71 -13.33
N ASP A 197 4.13 20.87 -13.83
CA ASP A 197 4.16 20.47 -15.24
C ASP A 197 2.89 19.73 -15.65
N PHE A 198 2.43 18.81 -14.81
CA PHE A 198 1.16 18.11 -15.01
C PHE A 198 0.00 19.10 -15.16
N CYS A 199 -0.15 20.03 -14.21
CA CYS A 199 -1.25 21.01 -14.23
C CYS A 199 -1.16 21.95 -15.44
N ARG A 200 0.06 22.36 -15.85
CA ARG A 200 0.27 23.18 -17.04
C ARG A 200 -0.18 22.47 -18.32
N GLN A 201 0.17 21.19 -18.45
CA GLN A 201 -0.26 20.40 -19.61
C GLN A 201 -1.77 20.12 -19.60
N LEU A 202 -2.33 19.85 -18.42
CA LEU A 202 -3.77 19.67 -18.30
C LEU A 202 -4.51 20.96 -18.68
N ALA A 203 -4.03 22.14 -18.25
CA ALA A 203 -4.61 23.44 -18.64
C ALA A 203 -4.58 23.64 -20.15
N THR A 204 -3.43 23.40 -20.78
CA THR A 204 -3.30 23.48 -22.24
C THR A 204 -4.26 22.53 -22.97
N ARG A 205 -4.47 21.34 -22.41
CA ARG A 205 -5.40 20.36 -22.98
C ARG A 205 -6.85 20.82 -22.81
N VAL A 206 -7.21 21.32 -21.63
CA VAL A 206 -8.56 21.86 -21.36
C VAL A 206 -8.88 23.03 -22.29
N GLU A 207 -7.92 23.93 -22.55
CA GLU A 207 -8.08 25.05 -23.46
C GLU A 207 -8.23 24.63 -24.94
N LYS A 208 -7.52 23.58 -25.37
CA LYS A 208 -7.52 23.10 -26.77
C LYS A 208 -8.69 22.20 -27.11
N GLU A 209 -9.04 21.29 -26.19
CA GLU A 209 -10.01 20.20 -26.42
C GLU A 209 -11.35 20.46 -25.73
N GLY A 210 -11.39 21.38 -24.77
CA GLY A 210 -12.55 21.68 -23.94
C GLY A 210 -13.58 22.57 -24.62
N GLY A 211 -14.80 22.52 -24.08
CA GLY A 211 -15.87 23.45 -24.42
C GLY A 211 -15.65 24.82 -23.78
N LYS A 212 -15.99 25.89 -24.50
CA LYS A 212 -15.97 27.24 -23.95
C LYS A 212 -17.19 27.45 -23.05
N GLU A 213 -16.95 27.89 -21.84
CA GLU A 213 -17.97 28.30 -20.86
C GLU A 213 -17.95 29.82 -20.67
N GLU A 214 -18.91 30.38 -19.89
CA GLU A 214 -18.95 31.82 -19.59
C GLU A 214 -17.67 32.36 -18.94
N ARG A 215 -16.99 31.50 -18.18
CA ARG A 215 -15.78 31.85 -17.40
C ARG A 215 -14.60 30.92 -17.68
N GLY A 216 -14.31 30.62 -18.95
CA GLY A 216 -13.14 29.82 -19.32
C GLY A 216 -13.48 28.61 -20.16
N TYR A 217 -12.77 27.52 -19.92
CA TYR A 217 -12.92 26.27 -20.67
C TYR A 217 -13.17 25.10 -19.70
N SER A 218 -13.92 24.09 -20.15
CA SER A 218 -14.11 22.86 -19.41
C SER A 218 -13.93 21.62 -20.28
N LEU A 219 -13.39 20.57 -19.70
CA LEU A 219 -13.14 19.30 -20.35
C LEU A 219 -13.44 18.13 -19.41
N THR A 220 -14.26 17.19 -19.87
CA THR A 220 -14.56 15.96 -19.13
C THR A 220 -13.72 14.81 -19.65
N ILE A 221 -12.81 14.31 -18.83
CA ILE A 221 -11.87 13.24 -19.20
C ILE A 221 -11.85 12.11 -18.17
N ASP A 222 -11.30 10.97 -18.57
CA ASP A 222 -10.71 9.98 -17.67
C ASP A 222 -9.29 10.43 -17.33
N PRO A 223 -9.00 10.83 -16.07
CA PRO A 223 -7.67 11.29 -15.69
C PRO A 223 -6.67 10.16 -15.42
N SER A 224 -7.10 8.89 -15.40
CA SER A 224 -6.28 7.76 -14.95
C SER A 224 -4.97 7.62 -15.73
N PRO A 225 -4.94 7.65 -17.08
CA PRO A 225 -3.70 7.51 -17.82
C PRO A 225 -2.68 8.61 -17.47
N ASP A 226 -3.17 9.84 -17.28
CA ASP A 226 -2.32 10.99 -16.96
C ASP A 226 -1.79 10.90 -15.51
N LEU A 227 -2.62 10.40 -14.58
CA LEU A 227 -2.21 10.17 -13.18
C LEU A 227 -1.16 9.06 -13.05
N PHE A 228 -1.26 7.98 -13.83
CA PHE A 228 -0.22 6.94 -13.88
C PHE A 228 1.10 7.49 -14.44
N ARG A 229 1.04 8.34 -15.47
CA ARG A 229 2.22 9.04 -16.01
C ARG A 229 2.83 9.97 -14.96
N PHE A 230 2.00 10.73 -14.25
CA PHE A 230 2.45 11.60 -13.16
C PHE A 230 3.19 10.80 -12.08
N ALA A 231 2.59 9.74 -11.55
CA ALA A 231 3.19 8.93 -10.50
C ALA A 231 4.50 8.27 -10.95
N LEU A 232 4.58 7.80 -12.21
CA LEU A 232 5.81 7.22 -12.75
C LEU A 232 6.90 8.28 -12.96
N GLU A 233 6.56 9.47 -13.49
CA GLU A 233 7.49 10.58 -13.67
C GLU A 233 8.06 11.06 -12.34
N ALA A 234 7.19 11.27 -11.34
CA ALA A 234 7.57 11.69 -9.99
C ALA A 234 8.45 10.65 -9.29
N SER A 235 8.05 9.37 -9.35
CA SER A 235 8.85 8.27 -8.79
C SER A 235 10.22 8.16 -9.44
N CYS A 236 10.34 8.31 -10.76
CA CYS A 236 11.63 8.29 -11.44
C CYS A 236 12.49 9.49 -11.03
N HIS A 237 11.90 10.67 -10.91
CA HIS A 237 12.63 11.87 -10.51
C HIS A 237 13.22 11.73 -9.10
N VAL A 238 12.46 11.17 -8.16
CA VAL A 238 12.93 10.93 -6.79
C VAL A 238 13.91 9.75 -6.71
N LEU A 239 13.64 8.64 -7.39
CA LEU A 239 14.46 7.43 -7.27
C LEU A 239 15.79 7.52 -8.03
N TYR A 240 15.75 8.10 -9.23
CA TYR A 240 16.92 8.15 -10.13
C TYR A 240 17.51 9.54 -10.32
N GLY A 241 16.87 10.60 -9.79
CA GLY A 241 17.25 11.99 -10.05
C GLY A 241 17.03 12.40 -11.50
N GLU A 242 16.10 11.76 -12.23
CA GLU A 242 15.93 11.93 -13.67
C GLU A 242 14.46 12.06 -14.06
N ARG A 243 14.15 13.10 -14.84
CA ARG A 243 12.89 13.23 -15.55
C ARG A 243 12.89 12.29 -16.77
N ILE A 244 11.79 11.58 -16.99
CA ILE A 244 11.70 10.62 -18.11
C ILE A 244 10.82 11.12 -19.27
N GLY A 245 10.23 12.32 -19.13
CA GLY A 245 9.55 13.02 -20.21
C GLY A 245 8.19 12.43 -20.58
N LEU A 246 7.44 11.90 -19.62
CA LEU A 246 6.13 11.28 -19.88
C LEU A 246 5.04 12.31 -20.25
N PHE A 247 5.32 13.58 -20.06
CA PHE A 247 4.43 14.66 -20.45
C PHE A 247 4.71 15.19 -21.86
N SER A 248 5.65 14.62 -22.59
CA SER A 248 5.87 14.94 -23.99
C SER A 248 4.71 14.46 -24.88
N THR A 249 4.61 15.02 -26.10
CA THR A 249 3.61 14.63 -27.09
C THR A 249 3.73 13.16 -27.53
N SER A 250 4.91 12.55 -27.35
CA SER A 250 5.19 11.16 -27.68
C SER A 250 5.87 10.46 -26.49
N PRO A 251 5.12 10.07 -25.47
CA PRO A 251 5.68 9.38 -24.31
C PRO A 251 6.29 8.04 -24.71
N SER A 252 7.39 7.67 -24.05
CA SER A 252 8.12 6.44 -24.31
C SER A 252 7.23 5.19 -24.22
N GLN A 253 7.24 4.36 -25.26
CA GLN A 253 6.55 3.06 -25.25
C GLN A 253 7.05 2.14 -24.11
N GLU A 254 8.32 2.24 -23.75
CA GLU A 254 8.90 1.49 -22.64
C GLU A 254 8.21 1.82 -21.31
N SER A 255 7.96 3.10 -21.05
CA SER A 255 7.28 3.55 -19.83
C SER A 255 5.81 3.13 -19.81
N GLN A 256 5.13 3.14 -20.94
CA GLN A 256 3.75 2.62 -21.05
C GLN A 256 3.70 1.12 -20.79
N LYS A 257 4.66 0.34 -21.35
CA LYS A 257 4.81 -1.09 -21.07
C LYS A 257 5.05 -1.36 -19.59
N PHE A 258 5.82 -0.50 -18.91
CA PHE A 258 6.06 -0.63 -17.48
C PHE A 258 4.78 -0.43 -16.67
N ILE A 259 4.00 0.63 -16.92
CA ILE A 259 2.72 0.88 -16.24
C ILE A 259 1.79 -0.32 -16.41
N PHE A 260 1.64 -0.81 -17.64
CA PHE A 260 0.82 -1.98 -17.93
C PHE A 260 1.32 -3.26 -17.24
N ALA A 261 2.64 -3.43 -17.14
CA ALA A 261 3.24 -4.57 -16.45
C ALA A 261 2.97 -4.53 -14.94
N VAL A 262 3.03 -3.35 -14.31
CA VAL A 262 2.70 -3.19 -12.88
C VAL A 262 1.23 -3.54 -12.65
N GLU A 263 0.31 -3.01 -13.44
CA GLU A 263 -1.12 -3.36 -13.38
C GLU A 263 -1.34 -4.87 -13.52
N ARG A 264 -0.70 -5.51 -14.50
CA ARG A 264 -0.80 -6.96 -14.72
C ARG A 264 -0.23 -7.76 -13.56
N MET A 265 0.90 -7.35 -13.02
CA MET A 265 1.53 -7.99 -11.86
C MET A 265 0.60 -7.91 -10.63
N LEU A 266 0.00 -6.77 -10.39
CA LEU A 266 -0.97 -6.59 -9.30
C LEU A 266 -2.21 -7.47 -9.50
N ALA A 267 -2.81 -7.45 -10.69
CA ALA A 267 -4.02 -8.21 -11.01
C ALA A 267 -3.83 -9.74 -10.92
N THR A 268 -2.64 -10.24 -11.26
CA THR A 268 -2.33 -11.68 -11.20
C THR A 268 -1.90 -12.16 -9.81
N THR A 269 -1.57 -11.27 -8.89
CA THR A 269 -1.08 -11.64 -7.55
C THR A 269 -2.17 -12.28 -6.67
N PRO A 270 -3.39 -11.72 -6.49
CA PRO A 270 -4.38 -12.29 -5.58
C PRO A 270 -4.76 -13.74 -5.90
N PRO A 271 -5.07 -14.14 -7.14
CA PRO A 271 -5.39 -15.53 -7.43
C PRO A 271 -4.21 -16.47 -7.22
N LEU A 272 -2.96 -16.01 -7.43
CA LEU A 272 -1.76 -16.81 -7.19
C LEU A 272 -1.38 -16.93 -5.71
N LEU A 273 -1.83 -16.01 -4.85
CA LEU A 273 -1.43 -15.95 -3.45
C LEU A 273 -1.89 -17.18 -2.64
N TYR A 274 -3.03 -17.75 -3.01
CA TYR A 274 -3.68 -18.86 -2.32
C TYR A 274 -3.36 -20.23 -2.92
N LEU A 275 -2.55 -20.28 -3.96
CA LEU A 275 -2.10 -21.47 -4.67
C LEU A 275 -0.60 -21.70 -4.43
N PRO A 276 -0.07 -22.93 -4.64
CA PRO A 276 1.36 -23.20 -4.56
C PRO A 276 2.10 -22.69 -5.83
N PRO A 277 2.77 -21.53 -5.80
CA PRO A 277 3.30 -20.89 -7.02
C PRO A 277 4.42 -21.70 -7.70
N ARG A 278 5.22 -22.45 -6.93
CA ARG A 278 6.25 -23.35 -7.47
C ARG A 278 5.67 -24.48 -8.32
N LEU A 279 4.50 -25.00 -7.94
CA LEU A 279 3.80 -26.00 -8.75
C LEU A 279 3.28 -25.39 -10.06
N LEU A 280 2.67 -24.21 -9.97
CA LEU A 280 2.15 -23.50 -11.15
C LEU A 280 3.29 -23.12 -12.12
N TRP A 281 4.44 -22.73 -11.60
CA TRP A 281 5.64 -22.51 -12.40
C TRP A 281 6.10 -23.77 -13.15
N ARG A 282 6.21 -24.90 -12.43
CA ARG A 282 6.64 -26.18 -13.04
C ARG A 282 5.68 -26.67 -14.11
N LEU A 283 4.40 -26.42 -13.95
CA LEU A 283 3.36 -26.80 -14.91
C LEU A 283 3.20 -25.80 -16.06
N GLY A 284 3.95 -24.68 -16.08
CA GLY A 284 3.79 -23.63 -17.08
C GLY A 284 2.39 -23.01 -17.10
N ALA A 285 1.72 -22.91 -15.94
CA ALA A 285 0.35 -22.42 -15.86
C ALA A 285 0.23 -21.01 -16.46
N PRO A 286 -0.77 -20.73 -17.33
CA PRO A 286 -0.89 -19.45 -18.04
C PRO A 286 -0.92 -18.23 -17.10
N LEU A 287 -1.58 -18.34 -15.96
CA LEU A 287 -1.64 -17.27 -14.96
C LEU A 287 -0.25 -16.97 -14.36
N TRP A 288 0.54 -18.01 -14.09
CA TRP A 288 1.93 -17.86 -13.64
C TRP A 288 2.80 -17.21 -14.71
N THR A 289 2.67 -17.65 -15.96
CA THR A 289 3.44 -17.07 -17.08
C THR A 289 3.16 -15.58 -17.23
N GLN A 290 1.88 -15.18 -17.18
CA GLN A 290 1.51 -13.76 -17.22
C GLN A 290 2.12 -12.96 -16.07
N HIS A 291 2.09 -13.51 -14.86
CA HIS A 291 2.69 -12.90 -13.67
C HIS A 291 4.20 -12.74 -13.80
N ALA A 292 4.89 -13.80 -14.21
CA ALA A 292 6.33 -13.81 -14.38
C ALA A 292 6.79 -12.83 -15.50
N THR A 293 6.10 -12.83 -16.63
CA THR A 293 6.38 -11.88 -17.74
C THR A 293 6.20 -10.42 -17.28
N ALA A 294 5.17 -10.14 -16.50
CA ALA A 294 4.97 -8.79 -15.96
C ALA A 294 6.16 -8.36 -15.08
N TRP A 295 6.62 -9.23 -14.18
CA TRP A 295 7.81 -8.95 -13.37
C TRP A 295 9.09 -8.84 -14.21
N ASP A 296 9.26 -9.67 -15.24
CA ASP A 296 10.43 -9.59 -16.14
C ASP A 296 10.50 -8.21 -16.82
N ILE A 297 9.36 -7.65 -17.25
CA ILE A 297 9.28 -6.29 -17.82
C ILE A 297 9.64 -5.24 -16.76
N ILE A 298 9.12 -5.36 -15.53
CA ILE A 298 9.40 -4.44 -14.43
C ILE A 298 10.90 -4.42 -14.12
N PHE A 299 11.54 -5.60 -14.00
CA PHE A 299 12.96 -5.69 -13.74
C PHE A 299 13.80 -5.14 -14.89
N SER A 300 13.44 -5.44 -16.15
CA SER A 300 14.14 -4.90 -17.32
C SER A 300 14.10 -3.37 -17.38
N HIS A 301 12.95 -2.76 -17.08
CA HIS A 301 12.82 -1.30 -17.03
C HIS A 301 13.68 -0.70 -15.91
N ALA A 302 13.59 -1.25 -14.71
CA ALA A 302 14.37 -0.77 -13.57
C ALA A 302 15.89 -0.92 -13.81
N GLU A 303 16.33 -2.06 -14.36
CA GLU A 303 17.73 -2.31 -14.69
C GLU A 303 18.31 -1.26 -15.63
N LYS A 304 17.63 -0.96 -16.73
CA LYS A 304 18.08 0.07 -17.69
C LYS A 304 18.22 1.45 -17.04
N ARG A 305 17.29 1.82 -16.15
CA ARG A 305 17.33 3.10 -15.42
C ARG A 305 18.48 3.13 -14.42
N ILE A 306 18.67 2.04 -13.68
CA ILE A 306 19.79 1.92 -12.73
C ILE A 306 21.12 2.02 -13.47
N GLN A 307 21.30 1.31 -14.58
CA GLN A 307 22.53 1.36 -15.38
C GLN A 307 22.84 2.78 -15.88
N ARG A 308 21.84 3.50 -16.40
CA ARG A 308 22.00 4.92 -16.79
C ARG A 308 22.39 5.81 -15.60
N GLY A 309 21.73 5.63 -14.45
CA GLY A 309 22.06 6.36 -13.23
C GLY A 309 23.49 6.10 -12.76
N VAL A 310 23.93 4.82 -12.76
CA VAL A 310 25.30 4.42 -12.42
C VAL A 310 26.33 5.03 -13.37
N GLN A 311 26.06 5.01 -14.68
CA GLN A 311 26.94 5.61 -15.70
C GLN A 311 27.08 7.12 -15.48
N ARG A 312 25.99 7.84 -15.25
CA ARG A 312 26.00 9.27 -14.93
C ARG A 312 26.85 9.59 -13.71
N LEU A 313 26.65 8.89 -12.61
CA LEU A 313 27.40 9.09 -11.38
C LEU A 313 28.91 8.86 -11.60
N ARG A 314 29.28 7.81 -12.34
CA ARG A 314 30.69 7.53 -12.67
C ARG A 314 31.31 8.61 -13.56
N SER A 315 30.56 9.11 -14.57
CA SER A 315 31.08 10.17 -15.44
C SER A 315 31.28 11.49 -14.70
N THR A 316 30.39 11.84 -13.76
CA THR A 316 30.53 13.04 -12.92
C THR A 316 31.73 12.92 -11.98
N GLN A 317 31.98 11.74 -11.40
CA GLN A 317 33.17 11.50 -10.56
C GLN A 317 34.48 11.55 -11.38
N ALA A 318 34.48 11.01 -12.61
CA ALA A 318 35.64 11.01 -13.51
C ALA A 318 35.97 12.41 -14.05
N ALA A 319 34.99 13.31 -14.19
CA ALA A 319 35.16 14.68 -14.68
C ALA A 319 35.76 15.64 -13.63
N GLY A 320 36.32 15.12 -12.52
CA GLY A 320 37.03 15.92 -11.52
C GLY A 320 36.12 16.66 -10.54
N GLY A 321 34.87 16.30 -10.45
CA GLY A 321 33.98 16.71 -9.38
C GLY A 321 34.38 16.02 -8.08
N GLY A 322 35.49 16.51 -7.45
CA GLY A 322 35.82 16.11 -6.10
C GLY A 322 34.66 16.39 -5.16
N SER A 323 34.62 15.75 -3.99
CA SER A 323 33.58 15.83 -2.96
C SER A 323 33.24 17.23 -2.42
N GLY A 324 33.56 18.28 -3.17
CA GLY A 324 33.29 19.71 -2.97
C GLY A 324 32.49 20.34 -4.11
N GLY A 325 31.81 19.53 -4.96
CA GLY A 325 30.83 20.05 -5.94
C GLY A 325 29.72 20.78 -5.19
N ALA A 326 29.33 21.95 -5.69
CA ALA A 326 28.32 22.84 -5.15
C ALA A 326 27.25 22.09 -4.37
N GLU A 327 27.00 22.50 -3.13
CA GLU A 327 25.90 21.98 -2.30
C GLU A 327 24.66 21.83 -3.18
N GLY A 328 24.33 20.60 -3.54
CA GLY A 328 22.95 20.32 -3.66
C GLY A 328 22.32 19.71 -4.84
N GLU A 329 22.95 19.21 -5.87
CA GLU A 329 22.12 18.46 -6.84
C GLU A 329 21.79 17.06 -6.31
N PHE A 330 20.50 16.85 -6.01
CA PHE A 330 19.99 15.55 -5.53
C PHE A 330 20.02 14.52 -6.67
N THR A 331 20.94 13.59 -6.56
CA THR A 331 21.20 12.53 -7.55
C THR A 331 20.19 11.37 -7.50
N GLY A 332 19.06 11.57 -6.83
CA GLY A 332 18.08 10.53 -6.54
C GLY A 332 18.45 9.63 -5.36
N ILE A 333 17.50 8.85 -4.90
CA ILE A 333 17.73 7.85 -3.83
C ILE A 333 18.81 6.84 -4.27
N LEU A 334 18.84 6.47 -5.56
CA LEU A 334 19.85 5.58 -6.13
C LEU A 334 21.27 6.12 -5.88
N GLY A 335 21.51 7.39 -6.23
CA GLY A 335 22.80 8.02 -6.04
C GLY A 335 23.22 8.07 -4.56
N GLN A 336 22.29 8.46 -3.70
CA GLN A 336 22.52 8.50 -2.25
C GLN A 336 22.89 7.13 -1.64
N LEU A 337 22.27 6.04 -2.13
CA LEU A 337 22.60 4.69 -1.68
C LEU A 337 23.95 4.20 -2.20
N MET A 338 24.32 4.61 -3.43
CA MET A 338 25.62 4.27 -4.02
C MET A 338 26.76 5.01 -3.33
N ASP A 339 26.61 6.31 -3.10
CA ASP A 339 27.66 7.15 -2.47
C ASP A 339 28.00 6.67 -1.05
N LYS A 340 27.03 6.14 -0.33
CA LYS A 340 27.22 5.59 1.01
C LYS A 340 27.92 4.24 1.04
N GLY A 341 27.90 3.48 -0.05
CA GLY A 341 28.56 2.18 -0.16
C GLY A 341 28.14 1.11 0.85
N GLN A 342 26.99 1.27 1.52
CA GLN A 342 26.53 0.38 2.60
C GLN A 342 25.72 -0.82 2.09
N LEU A 343 25.27 -0.79 0.84
CA LEU A 343 24.57 -1.88 0.16
C LEU A 343 25.34 -2.29 -1.09
N SER A 344 25.36 -3.58 -1.39
CA SER A 344 25.85 -4.07 -2.68
C SER A 344 24.95 -3.54 -3.82
N LEU A 345 25.50 -3.39 -5.02
CA LEU A 345 24.74 -2.94 -6.18
C LEU A 345 23.52 -3.85 -6.46
N GLU A 346 23.64 -5.14 -6.18
CA GLU A 346 22.54 -6.10 -6.32
C GLU A 346 21.39 -5.81 -5.34
N LEU A 347 21.70 -5.49 -4.08
CA LEU A 347 20.70 -5.12 -3.08
C LEU A 347 20.07 -3.74 -3.37
N ILE A 348 20.87 -2.79 -3.86
CA ILE A 348 20.36 -1.49 -4.34
C ILE A 348 19.36 -1.73 -5.47
N ARG A 349 19.73 -2.55 -6.44
CA ARG A 349 18.88 -2.93 -7.58
C ARG A 349 17.56 -3.55 -7.13
N ALA A 350 17.60 -4.53 -6.23
CA ALA A 350 16.42 -5.18 -5.69
C ALA A 350 15.48 -4.18 -4.98
N ASN A 351 16.03 -3.32 -4.12
CA ASN A 351 15.25 -2.35 -3.38
C ASN A 351 14.65 -1.25 -4.28
N ILE A 352 15.45 -0.70 -5.20
CA ILE A 352 14.97 0.34 -6.13
C ILE A 352 13.89 -0.21 -7.07
N THR A 353 14.02 -1.45 -7.55
CA THR A 353 12.98 -2.10 -8.38
C THR A 353 11.67 -2.27 -7.61
N GLU A 354 11.71 -2.69 -6.35
CA GLU A 354 10.52 -2.83 -5.51
C GLU A 354 9.89 -1.47 -5.18
N LEU A 355 10.70 -0.43 -4.91
CA LEU A 355 10.20 0.93 -4.70
C LEU A 355 9.52 1.48 -5.95
N MET A 356 10.11 1.26 -7.11
CA MET A 356 9.56 1.69 -8.40
C MET A 356 8.23 1.02 -8.71
N ALA A 357 8.16 -0.31 -8.57
CA ALA A 357 6.92 -1.08 -8.78
C ALA A 357 5.82 -0.70 -7.78
N GLY A 358 6.21 -0.31 -6.56
CA GLY A 358 5.27 0.08 -5.50
C GLY A 358 4.82 1.54 -5.55
N GLY A 359 5.47 2.43 -6.31
CA GLY A 359 5.23 3.88 -6.25
C GLY A 359 4.18 4.40 -7.24
N VAL A 360 3.86 3.66 -8.29
CA VAL A 360 3.02 4.16 -9.38
C VAL A 360 1.53 4.00 -9.09
N ASP A 361 1.03 2.78 -9.08
CA ASP A 361 -0.40 2.50 -8.91
C ASP A 361 -0.91 2.94 -7.54
N THR A 362 -0.10 2.77 -6.50
CA THR A 362 -0.46 3.12 -5.12
C THR A 362 -0.57 4.63 -4.87
N THR A 363 -0.07 5.45 -5.80
CA THR A 363 -0.22 6.92 -5.80
C THR A 363 -1.30 7.37 -6.78
N ALA A 364 -1.30 6.84 -8.00
CA ALA A 364 -2.24 7.23 -9.04
C ALA A 364 -3.70 6.87 -8.70
N VAL A 365 -3.92 5.71 -8.10
CA VAL A 365 -5.28 5.26 -7.75
C VAL A 365 -5.94 6.10 -6.65
N PRO A 366 -5.30 6.41 -5.51
CA PRO A 366 -5.88 7.34 -4.54
C PRO A 366 -6.17 8.73 -5.10
N LEU A 367 -5.33 9.21 -6.02
CA LEU A 367 -5.57 10.48 -6.69
C LEU A 367 -6.86 10.46 -7.52
N GLN A 368 -7.18 9.34 -8.20
CA GLN A 368 -8.46 9.19 -8.90
C GLN A 368 -9.65 9.33 -7.94
N PHE A 369 -9.59 8.65 -6.79
CA PHE A 369 -10.61 8.75 -5.76
C PHE A 369 -10.71 10.16 -5.16
N ALA A 370 -9.57 10.80 -4.87
CA ALA A 370 -9.53 12.16 -4.31
C ALA A 370 -10.18 13.18 -5.27
N LEU A 371 -9.85 13.12 -6.57
CA LEU A 371 -10.43 14.01 -7.58
C LEU A 371 -11.94 13.76 -7.75
N TYR A 372 -12.36 12.51 -7.71
CA TYR A 372 -13.77 12.15 -7.78
C TYR A 372 -14.55 12.67 -6.57
N GLU A 373 -14.03 12.46 -5.36
CA GLU A 373 -14.67 12.94 -4.13
C GLU A 373 -14.71 14.47 -4.07
N LEU A 374 -13.69 15.16 -4.54
CA LEU A 374 -13.72 16.62 -4.68
C LEU A 374 -14.79 17.09 -5.68
N GLY A 375 -14.96 16.37 -6.78
CA GLY A 375 -15.98 16.68 -7.79
C GLY A 375 -17.42 16.46 -7.29
N ARG A 376 -17.62 15.44 -6.43
CA ARG A 376 -18.93 15.14 -5.79
C ARG A 376 -19.28 16.10 -4.66
N ASN A 377 -18.29 16.68 -4.00
CA ASN A 377 -18.44 17.45 -2.79
C ASN A 377 -17.97 18.89 -2.98
N PRO A 378 -18.72 19.75 -3.73
CA PRO A 378 -18.29 21.11 -4.06
C PRO A 378 -17.98 21.97 -2.83
N ALA A 379 -18.74 21.82 -1.74
CA ALA A 379 -18.50 22.55 -0.50
C ALA A 379 -17.15 22.19 0.14
N VAL A 380 -16.81 20.89 0.18
CA VAL A 380 -15.50 20.40 0.64
C VAL A 380 -14.39 20.91 -0.28
N GLN A 381 -14.61 20.85 -1.58
CA GLN A 381 -13.66 21.34 -2.58
C GLN A 381 -13.32 22.82 -2.35
N GLU A 382 -14.33 23.69 -2.18
CA GLU A 382 -14.10 25.12 -1.96
C GLU A 382 -13.45 25.41 -0.60
N GLN A 383 -13.80 24.65 0.44
CA GLN A 383 -13.17 24.78 1.75
C GLN A 383 -11.67 24.45 1.70
N VAL A 384 -11.30 23.33 1.06
CA VAL A 384 -9.89 22.95 0.88
C VAL A 384 -9.18 23.97 -0.02
N ARG A 385 -9.80 24.38 -1.13
CA ARG A 385 -9.27 25.40 -2.05
C ARG A 385 -8.97 26.71 -1.33
N GLY A 386 -9.91 27.21 -0.52
CA GLY A 386 -9.73 28.45 0.24
C GLY A 386 -8.51 28.39 1.15
N GLN A 387 -8.32 27.27 1.85
CA GLN A 387 -7.17 27.07 2.72
C GLN A 387 -5.85 26.96 1.91
N VAL A 388 -5.86 26.24 0.80
CA VAL A 388 -4.71 26.11 -0.11
C VAL A 388 -4.32 27.46 -0.68
N LYS A 389 -5.27 28.26 -1.21
CA LYS A 389 -5.00 29.61 -1.73
C LYS A 389 -4.37 30.52 -0.67
N ALA A 390 -4.93 30.53 0.53
CA ALA A 390 -4.39 31.32 1.64
C ALA A 390 -2.98 30.87 2.05
N ALA A 391 -2.74 29.56 2.12
CA ALA A 391 -1.44 29.00 2.46
C ALA A 391 -0.39 29.28 1.38
N TRP A 392 -0.75 29.17 0.11
CA TRP A 392 0.09 29.48 -1.04
C TRP A 392 0.52 30.95 -1.06
N ALA A 393 -0.43 31.86 -0.86
CA ALA A 393 -0.15 33.30 -0.79
C ALA A 393 0.77 33.65 0.38
N ARG A 394 0.50 33.15 1.59
CA ARG A 394 1.36 33.36 2.76
C ARG A 394 2.75 32.75 2.59
N GLY A 395 2.86 31.64 1.88
CA GLY A 395 4.12 30.97 1.58
C GLY A 395 4.95 31.68 0.50
N GLY A 396 4.42 32.71 -0.19
CA GLY A 396 5.11 33.36 -1.30
C GLY A 396 5.33 32.44 -2.49
N GLY A 397 4.45 31.46 -2.71
CA GLY A 397 4.59 30.45 -3.77
C GLY A 397 5.56 29.31 -3.44
N ASP A 398 6.02 29.20 -2.19
CA ASP A 398 6.83 28.08 -1.70
C ASP A 398 5.93 26.90 -1.34
N ALA A 399 6.09 25.79 -2.06
CA ALA A 399 5.27 24.60 -1.91
C ALA A 399 5.40 23.98 -0.50
N HIS A 400 6.59 23.95 0.10
CA HIS A 400 6.81 23.39 1.43
C HIS A 400 6.03 24.17 2.50
N LYS A 401 6.10 25.52 2.45
CA LYS A 401 5.35 26.38 3.37
C LYS A 401 3.86 26.26 3.14
N ALA A 402 3.43 26.17 1.89
CA ALA A 402 2.02 25.98 1.54
C ALA A 402 1.45 24.67 2.08
N LEU A 403 2.15 23.55 1.96
CA LEU A 403 1.73 22.27 2.51
C LEU A 403 1.60 22.30 4.04
N GLN A 404 2.52 23.00 4.73
CA GLN A 404 2.44 23.18 6.18
C GLN A 404 1.24 24.05 6.60
N GLY A 405 0.89 25.03 5.79
CA GLY A 405 -0.22 25.96 6.04
C GLY A 405 -1.60 25.45 5.64
N ALA A 406 -1.71 24.24 5.04
CA ALA A 406 -2.95 23.67 4.52
C ALA A 406 -3.30 22.32 5.16
N PRO A 407 -3.64 22.24 6.45
CA PRO A 407 -3.95 20.98 7.14
C PRO A 407 -5.14 20.24 6.52
N LEU A 408 -6.14 20.92 5.95
CA LEU A 408 -7.24 20.26 5.25
C LEU A 408 -6.79 19.49 4.01
N LEU A 409 -5.75 19.92 3.34
CA LEU A 409 -5.17 19.18 2.21
C LEU A 409 -4.58 17.83 2.68
N LYS A 410 -3.90 17.84 3.82
CA LYS A 410 -3.45 16.60 4.47
C LYS A 410 -4.63 15.74 4.93
N GLY A 411 -5.67 16.38 5.47
CA GLY A 411 -6.93 15.74 5.83
C GLY A 411 -7.61 15.09 4.63
N LEU A 412 -7.62 15.75 3.48
CA LEU A 412 -8.16 15.24 2.22
C LEU A 412 -7.50 13.91 1.81
N VAL A 413 -6.17 13.84 1.85
CA VAL A 413 -5.45 12.59 1.53
C VAL A 413 -5.79 11.49 2.54
N LYS A 414 -5.83 11.81 3.85
CA LYS A 414 -6.20 10.84 4.88
C LYS A 414 -7.64 10.33 4.72
N GLU A 415 -8.58 11.22 4.41
CA GLU A 415 -9.98 10.87 4.24
C GLU A 415 -10.23 10.02 3.00
N THR A 416 -9.56 10.35 1.91
CA THR A 416 -9.56 9.51 0.70
C THR A 416 -9.07 8.10 1.02
N LEU A 417 -7.95 7.97 1.71
CA LEU A 417 -7.38 6.68 2.08
C LEU A 417 -8.16 5.95 3.18
N ARG A 418 -8.99 6.63 3.95
CA ARG A 418 -9.94 6.00 4.89
C ARG A 418 -11.06 5.29 4.13
N LEU A 419 -11.71 5.98 3.20
CA LEU A 419 -12.77 5.40 2.37
C LEU A 419 -12.25 4.39 1.36
N TYR A 420 -11.11 4.69 0.75
CA TYR A 420 -10.51 3.91 -0.33
C TYR A 420 -9.05 3.52 0.00
N PRO A 421 -8.84 2.66 1.01
CA PRO A 421 -7.48 2.23 1.36
C PRO A 421 -6.89 1.40 0.23
N VAL A 422 -5.72 1.81 -0.28
CA VAL A 422 -5.01 1.07 -1.34
C VAL A 422 -4.75 -0.36 -0.91
N GLY A 423 -4.12 -0.55 0.25
CA GLY A 423 -4.01 -1.84 0.91
C GLY A 423 -5.20 -2.07 1.83
N ILE A 424 -6.03 -3.06 1.54
CA ILE A 424 -7.23 -3.33 2.33
C ILE A 424 -6.94 -4.00 3.67
N THR A 425 -5.72 -4.48 3.90
CA THR A 425 -5.28 -5.11 5.16
C THR A 425 -3.85 -4.75 5.52
N VAL A 426 -3.55 -4.78 6.84
CA VAL A 426 -2.20 -4.74 7.39
C VAL A 426 -1.99 -5.98 8.25
N GLN A 427 -0.94 -6.75 7.96
CA GLN A 427 -0.70 -8.07 8.56
C GLN A 427 0.51 -8.08 9.48
N ARG A 428 0.41 -8.86 10.58
CA ARG A 428 1.51 -9.15 11.50
C ARG A 428 1.44 -10.59 11.98
N TYR A 429 2.58 -11.09 12.41
CA TYR A 429 2.73 -12.33 13.15
C TYR A 429 3.20 -11.98 14.55
N PRO A 430 2.34 -12.03 15.59
CA PRO A 430 2.76 -11.76 16.95
C PRO A 430 3.88 -12.73 17.36
N VAL A 431 4.86 -12.22 18.10
CA VAL A 431 6.00 -13.01 18.59
C VAL A 431 5.72 -13.72 19.90
N ARG A 432 4.61 -13.41 20.53
CA ARG A 432 4.07 -14.03 21.77
C ARG A 432 2.58 -14.29 21.59
N ASP A 433 2.02 -15.11 22.46
CA ASP A 433 0.58 -15.29 22.55
C ASP A 433 -0.09 -13.96 22.92
N ILE A 434 -1.23 -13.67 22.31
CA ILE A 434 -2.01 -12.46 22.56
C ILE A 434 -3.47 -12.79 22.81
N ILE A 435 -4.16 -11.87 23.46
CA ILE A 435 -5.60 -11.98 23.73
C ILE A 435 -6.30 -10.85 22.98
N ILE A 436 -7.19 -11.21 22.05
CA ILE A 436 -8.03 -10.28 21.30
C ILE A 436 -9.49 -10.72 21.45
N GLN A 437 -10.38 -9.81 21.84
CA GLN A 437 -11.81 -10.09 22.04
C GLN A 437 -12.06 -11.30 22.97
N ASN A 438 -11.23 -11.44 24.01
CA ASN A 438 -11.24 -12.58 24.93
C ASN A 438 -10.92 -13.96 24.30
N TYR A 439 -10.31 -13.97 23.10
CA TYR A 439 -9.79 -15.20 22.48
C TYR A 439 -8.27 -15.26 22.60
N HIS A 440 -7.77 -16.46 22.95
CA HIS A 440 -6.35 -16.75 22.91
C HIS A 440 -5.89 -16.93 21.47
N ILE A 441 -4.90 -16.17 21.03
CA ILE A 441 -4.29 -16.25 19.69
C ILE A 441 -2.83 -16.65 19.88
N PRO A 442 -2.42 -17.84 19.42
CA PRO A 442 -1.05 -18.32 19.57
C PRO A 442 -0.05 -17.46 18.80
N ALA A 443 1.16 -17.35 19.33
CA ALA A 443 2.30 -16.74 18.64
C ALA A 443 2.48 -17.35 17.24
N GLY A 444 2.91 -16.51 16.29
CA GLY A 444 3.12 -16.94 14.90
C GLY A 444 1.83 -17.11 14.07
N THR A 445 0.66 -16.80 14.62
CA THR A 445 -0.60 -16.73 13.86
C THR A 445 -0.57 -15.49 12.95
N CYS A 446 -1.00 -15.61 11.69
CA CYS A 446 -1.18 -14.46 10.83
C CYS A 446 -2.43 -13.69 11.25
N VAL A 447 -2.24 -12.51 11.86
CA VAL A 447 -3.33 -11.59 12.23
C VAL A 447 -3.32 -10.40 11.29
N GLN A 448 -4.48 -10.04 10.76
CA GLN A 448 -4.62 -8.90 9.86
C GLN A 448 -5.69 -7.92 10.31
N ALA A 449 -5.32 -6.65 10.39
CA ALA A 449 -6.22 -5.52 10.54
C ALA A 449 -6.86 -5.21 9.19
N CYS A 450 -8.19 -5.19 9.12
CA CYS A 450 -8.95 -5.01 7.89
C CYS A 450 -9.35 -3.54 7.72
N LEU A 451 -8.62 -2.81 6.89
CA LEU A 451 -8.70 -1.35 6.79
C LEU A 451 -9.97 -0.86 6.08
N TYR A 452 -10.44 -1.58 5.08
CA TYR A 452 -11.64 -1.18 4.35
C TYR A 452 -12.90 -1.19 5.24
N PRO A 453 -13.23 -2.28 5.95
CA PRO A 453 -14.34 -2.27 6.90
C PRO A 453 -14.07 -1.37 8.13
N LEU A 454 -12.82 -1.23 8.59
CA LEU A 454 -12.46 -0.30 9.65
C LEU A 454 -12.85 1.15 9.30
N GLY A 455 -12.49 1.59 8.10
CA GLY A 455 -12.77 2.95 7.62
C GLY A 455 -14.27 3.25 7.47
N ARG A 456 -15.11 2.23 7.38
CA ARG A 456 -16.57 2.32 7.23
C ARG A 456 -17.35 1.90 8.47
N SER A 457 -16.66 1.55 9.54
CA SER A 457 -17.31 1.13 10.80
C SER A 457 -17.90 2.33 11.55
N ARG A 458 -19.19 2.24 11.91
CA ARG A 458 -19.89 3.20 12.78
C ARG A 458 -19.38 3.19 14.21
N ASP A 459 -18.79 2.08 14.65
CA ASP A 459 -18.16 1.97 15.98
C ASP A 459 -16.85 2.77 16.08
N VAL A 460 -16.25 3.13 14.92
CA VAL A 460 -14.96 3.83 14.85
C VAL A 460 -15.09 5.27 14.36
N PHE A 461 -15.96 5.50 13.39
CA PHE A 461 -16.18 6.81 12.77
C PHE A 461 -17.65 7.23 12.84
N GLN A 462 -17.89 8.45 13.26
CA GLN A 462 -19.19 9.07 13.11
C GLN A 462 -19.43 9.37 11.63
N ASP A 463 -20.63 9.05 11.13
CA ASP A 463 -21.01 9.22 9.72
C ASP A 463 -19.93 8.70 8.76
N PRO A 464 -19.59 7.39 8.80
CA PRO A 464 -18.43 6.85 8.08
C PRO A 464 -18.52 7.01 6.56
N GLU A 465 -19.73 7.10 5.99
CA GLU A 465 -19.92 7.29 4.54
C GLU A 465 -19.72 8.75 4.10
N ARG A 466 -19.72 9.70 5.03
CA ARG A 466 -19.49 11.10 4.73
C ARG A 466 -18.02 11.36 4.46
N PHE A 467 -17.71 11.98 3.33
CA PHE A 467 -16.38 12.45 2.99
C PHE A 467 -16.09 13.79 3.66
N ASP A 468 -15.28 13.79 4.70
CA ASP A 468 -15.00 14.94 5.54
C ASP A 468 -13.51 15.05 5.91
N PRO A 469 -12.70 15.81 5.14
CA PRO A 469 -11.31 16.08 5.48
C PRO A 469 -11.09 16.76 6.82
N GLY A 470 -12.09 17.49 7.33
CA GLY A 470 -12.06 18.16 8.62
C GLY A 470 -11.96 17.20 9.81
N ARG A 471 -12.39 15.96 9.63
CA ARG A 471 -12.28 14.85 10.58
C ARG A 471 -10.85 14.64 11.10
N TRP A 472 -9.85 15.05 10.34
CA TRP A 472 -8.41 14.89 10.63
C TRP A 472 -7.77 16.17 11.22
N GLY A 473 -8.56 17.09 11.76
CA GLY A 473 -8.09 18.30 12.42
C GLY A 473 -7.35 18.00 13.74
N THR A 474 -6.74 19.04 14.33
CA THR A 474 -5.87 18.95 15.51
C THR A 474 -6.51 18.37 16.77
N GLN A 475 -7.85 18.39 16.89
CA GLN A 475 -8.56 17.83 18.05
C GLN A 475 -8.72 16.30 18.00
N GLU A 476 -8.71 15.67 16.82
CA GLU A 476 -8.82 14.21 16.68
C GLU A 476 -7.47 13.51 16.48
N SER A 477 -6.43 14.24 16.19
CA SER A 477 -5.04 13.72 16.09
C SER A 477 -4.39 13.51 17.46
N GLY A 478 -5.19 13.49 18.54
CA GLY A 478 -4.71 13.27 19.89
C GLY A 478 -3.86 12.00 20.02
N GLU A 479 -2.57 12.18 19.90
CA GLU A 479 -1.55 11.28 20.43
C GLU A 479 -1.55 11.27 21.97
N GLY A 480 -2.55 11.93 22.58
CA GLY A 480 -2.70 12.10 24.01
C GLY A 480 -3.84 11.27 24.58
N ALA A 481 -3.48 10.36 25.47
CA ALA A 481 -4.27 9.70 26.50
C ALA A 481 -5.23 8.57 26.09
N GLY A 482 -4.81 7.33 26.28
CA GLY A 482 -5.70 6.24 26.66
C GLY A 482 -6.47 5.53 25.55
N GLY A 483 -5.84 4.59 24.87
CA GLY A 483 -6.55 3.41 24.34
C GLY A 483 -7.39 3.59 23.07
N GLY A 484 -6.77 3.68 21.88
CA GLY A 484 -7.47 3.38 20.62
C GLY A 484 -7.50 4.47 19.55
N GLY A 485 -7.32 5.75 19.87
CA GLY A 485 -7.40 6.85 18.88
C GLY A 485 -6.33 6.82 17.78
N GLY A 486 -5.14 6.33 18.08
CA GLY A 486 -3.99 6.33 17.15
C GLY A 486 -4.09 5.34 15.99
N PHE A 487 -4.99 4.35 16.04
CA PHE A 487 -5.08 3.29 15.02
C PHE A 487 -6.27 3.45 14.05
N ARG A 488 -6.81 4.65 13.92
CA ARG A 488 -7.86 4.99 12.95
C ARG A 488 -7.32 5.24 11.54
N SER A 489 -6.06 5.71 11.40
CA SER A 489 -5.42 6.01 10.10
C SER A 489 -4.22 5.10 9.86
N LEU A 490 -4.46 3.98 9.20
CA LEU A 490 -3.46 2.92 8.96
C LEU A 490 -3.16 2.68 7.47
N ALA A 491 -3.55 3.58 6.59
CA ALA A 491 -3.37 3.41 5.14
C ALA A 491 -1.92 3.14 4.73
N PHE A 492 -0.95 3.70 5.47
CA PHE A 492 0.47 3.44 5.29
C PHE A 492 1.04 2.42 6.28
N GLY A 493 0.19 1.73 7.02
CA GLY A 493 0.59 0.85 8.10
C GLY A 493 1.07 1.58 9.35
N PHE A 494 1.74 0.86 10.26
CA PHE A 494 2.21 1.38 11.53
C PHE A 494 3.57 0.78 11.92
N GLY A 495 4.28 1.46 12.84
CA GLY A 495 5.52 0.97 13.45
C GLY A 495 6.69 0.90 12.47
N ALA A 496 7.66 0.05 12.80
CA ALA A 496 8.89 -0.10 12.03
C ALA A 496 8.65 -0.54 10.58
N ARG A 497 7.54 -1.24 10.32
CA ARG A 497 7.15 -1.79 9.00
C ARG A 497 6.11 -0.95 8.25
N GLN A 498 5.87 0.30 8.65
CA GLN A 498 5.05 1.22 7.87
C GLN A 498 5.61 1.40 6.45
N CYS A 499 4.81 1.90 5.52
CA CYS A 499 5.24 2.13 4.13
C CYS A 499 6.54 2.94 4.07
N VAL A 500 7.55 2.42 3.36
CA VAL A 500 8.84 3.12 3.20
C VAL A 500 8.72 4.33 2.26
N GLY A 501 7.79 4.27 1.29
CA GLY A 501 7.48 5.37 0.37
C GLY A 501 6.45 6.37 0.92
N ARG A 502 6.03 6.26 2.19
CA ARG A 502 4.96 7.09 2.75
C ARG A 502 5.17 8.58 2.52
N ARG A 503 6.37 9.09 2.82
CA ARG A 503 6.65 10.53 2.70
C ARG A 503 6.68 11.00 1.25
N ILE A 504 7.14 10.15 0.34
CA ILE A 504 7.11 10.42 -1.10
C ILE A 504 5.65 10.50 -1.54
N ALA A 505 4.86 9.45 -1.32
CA ALA A 505 3.46 9.37 -1.73
C ALA A 505 2.56 10.46 -1.12
N GLU A 506 2.72 10.75 0.19
CA GLU A 506 1.97 11.83 0.85
C GLU A 506 2.25 13.19 0.19
N ASN A 507 3.52 13.50 -0.13
CA ASN A 507 3.89 14.75 -0.78
C ASN A 507 3.47 14.78 -2.25
N GLU A 508 3.63 13.70 -3.02
CA GLU A 508 3.14 13.59 -4.39
C GLU A 508 1.65 13.92 -4.48
N MET A 509 0.84 13.24 -3.68
CA MET A 509 -0.61 13.46 -3.67
C MET A 509 -0.98 14.88 -3.25
N GLN A 510 -0.39 15.39 -2.17
CA GLN A 510 -0.70 16.73 -1.67
C GLN A 510 -0.30 17.82 -2.67
N LEU A 511 0.88 17.72 -3.28
CA LEU A 511 1.36 18.69 -4.26
C LEU A 511 0.48 18.73 -5.52
N LEU A 512 0.15 17.56 -6.06
CA LEU A 512 -0.72 17.51 -7.23
C LEU A 512 -2.11 18.04 -6.93
N LEU A 513 -2.73 17.62 -5.82
CA LEU A 513 -4.05 18.11 -5.41
C LEU A 513 -4.04 19.63 -5.13
N MET A 514 -2.96 20.15 -4.54
CA MET A 514 -2.77 21.58 -4.32
C MET A 514 -2.79 22.36 -5.65
N HIS A 515 -1.97 21.96 -6.62
CA HIS A 515 -1.89 22.65 -7.91
C HIS A 515 -3.18 22.50 -8.74
N ILE A 516 -3.84 21.33 -8.68
CA ILE A 516 -5.15 21.16 -9.32
C ILE A 516 -6.19 22.11 -8.71
N LEU A 517 -6.27 22.20 -7.38
CA LEU A 517 -7.23 23.10 -6.70
C LEU A 517 -6.95 24.59 -6.94
N LEU A 518 -5.68 24.95 -7.18
CA LEU A 518 -5.31 26.32 -7.56
C LEU A 518 -5.69 26.68 -8.99
N SER A 519 -5.77 25.69 -9.90
CA SER A 519 -5.93 25.90 -11.34
C SER A 519 -7.32 25.54 -11.85
N PHE A 520 -8.03 24.61 -11.22
CA PHE A 520 -9.28 24.06 -11.75
C PHE A 520 -10.38 23.95 -10.70
N ARG A 521 -11.62 24.07 -11.18
CA ARG A 521 -12.81 23.57 -10.49
C ARG A 521 -13.12 22.19 -11.03
N LEU A 522 -13.45 21.26 -10.13
CA LEU A 522 -13.77 19.87 -10.44
C LEU A 522 -15.28 19.65 -10.31
N SER A 523 -15.84 18.87 -11.23
CA SER A 523 -17.20 18.35 -11.12
C SER A 523 -17.29 16.93 -11.70
N VAL A 524 -18.31 16.22 -11.32
CA VAL A 524 -18.64 14.88 -11.82
C VAL A 524 -20.14 14.80 -12.11
N SER A 525 -20.52 13.98 -13.09
CA SER A 525 -21.91 13.82 -13.49
C SER A 525 -22.73 12.94 -12.54
N SER A 526 -22.07 12.08 -11.76
CA SER A 526 -22.73 11.18 -10.79
C SER A 526 -22.43 11.59 -9.36
N SER A 527 -23.46 11.58 -8.52
CA SER A 527 -23.32 11.76 -7.06
C SER A 527 -23.12 10.45 -6.32
N GLU A 528 -23.18 9.30 -7.00
CA GLU A 528 -23.04 7.97 -6.40
C GLU A 528 -21.59 7.68 -6.03
N GLU A 529 -21.38 6.79 -5.06
CA GLU A 529 -20.05 6.28 -4.73
C GLU A 529 -19.50 5.44 -5.90
N LEU A 530 -18.20 5.56 -6.19
CA LEU A 530 -17.54 4.75 -7.20
C LEU A 530 -17.56 3.26 -6.85
N SER A 531 -18.01 2.43 -7.77
CA SER A 531 -17.80 0.98 -7.68
C SER A 531 -16.33 0.65 -7.67
N THR A 532 -15.95 -0.28 -6.78
CA THR A 532 -14.56 -0.64 -6.54
C THR A 532 -14.28 -2.11 -6.79
N LYS A 533 -13.07 -2.41 -7.24
CA LYS A 533 -12.53 -3.77 -7.39
C LYS A 533 -11.20 -3.90 -6.67
N TYR A 534 -10.85 -5.12 -6.30
CA TYR A 534 -9.60 -5.46 -5.66
C TYR A 534 -8.70 -6.29 -6.59
N THR A 535 -7.49 -5.78 -6.83
CA THR A 535 -6.43 -6.43 -7.63
C THR A 535 -5.10 -6.34 -6.89
N LEU A 536 -5.02 -6.86 -5.68
CA LEU A 536 -4.01 -6.62 -4.65
C LEU A 536 -4.07 -5.21 -4.04
N ILE A 537 -4.52 -4.23 -4.81
CA ILE A 537 -4.89 -2.88 -4.36
C ILE A 537 -6.37 -2.64 -4.64
N LEU A 538 -6.98 -1.79 -3.81
CA LEU A 538 -8.33 -1.30 -4.07
C LEU A 538 -8.27 -0.21 -5.13
N GLN A 539 -9.09 -0.33 -6.16
CA GLN A 539 -9.14 0.64 -7.26
C GLN A 539 -10.56 0.79 -7.80
N PRO A 540 -10.89 1.86 -8.54
CA PRO A 540 -12.16 1.97 -9.23
C PRO A 540 -12.39 0.78 -10.16
N GLU A 541 -13.61 0.27 -10.23
CA GLU A 541 -13.96 -0.76 -11.20
C GLU A 541 -13.91 -0.21 -12.62
N THR A 542 -14.43 1.01 -12.79
CA THR A 542 -14.33 1.81 -14.01
C THR A 542 -13.70 3.15 -13.65
N PRO A 543 -12.70 3.63 -14.40
CA PRO A 543 -12.10 4.94 -14.15
C PRO A 543 -13.15 6.05 -14.13
N PRO A 544 -13.09 6.97 -13.15
CA PRO A 544 -14.03 8.07 -13.07
C PRO A 544 -13.85 9.09 -14.20
N ARG A 545 -14.94 9.62 -14.72
CA ARG A 545 -14.90 10.76 -15.61
C ARG A 545 -15.05 12.04 -14.79
N ILE A 546 -14.10 12.93 -14.91
CA ILE A 546 -14.02 14.18 -14.13
C ILE A 546 -13.98 15.35 -15.10
N THR A 547 -14.79 16.36 -14.83
CA THR A 547 -14.78 17.65 -15.55
C THR A 547 -13.83 18.60 -14.84
N PHE A 548 -12.86 19.10 -15.59
CA PHE A 548 -11.93 20.14 -15.17
C PHE A 548 -12.34 21.46 -15.84
N SER A 549 -12.74 22.44 -15.04
CA SER A 549 -13.06 23.79 -15.51
C SER A 549 -11.97 24.74 -15.04
N THR A 550 -11.42 25.58 -15.93
CA THR A 550 -10.43 26.61 -15.58
C THR A 550 -11.02 27.64 -14.61
N LEU A 551 -10.19 28.16 -13.66
CA LEU A 551 -10.62 29.15 -12.65
C LEU A 551 -10.46 30.57 -13.15
#